data_0b1349163b42e56c247bfc5633e72e91
#
_entry.id   0b1349163b42e56c247bfc5633e72e91
#
_cell.length_a   1.000
_cell.length_b   1.000
_cell.length_c   1.000
_cell.angle_alpha   90.00
_cell.angle_beta   90.00
_cell.angle_gamma   90.00
#
_symmetry.space_group_name_H-M   'P 1'
#
loop_
_entity.id
_entity.type
_entity.pdbx_description
1 polymer ?
#
loop_
_entity_poly.entity_id
_entity_poly.type
_entity_poly.pdbx_seq_one_letter_code
_entity_poly.pdbx_strand_id
1 'polypeptide(L)'
;MIPRKAIVIMAFLSIVLLSACTGASTKDEIYDHLEKAVTLEDAFEKQQDSIVKLEKEEQQLYSQIIDLGMEEFDKIKELSKQAIESIEKRTDKINLEKDSIDASKDEFTEIKDLIADLEDKTVKKKANEMYDVMMKRYDAYDNLNKSYIDSLKLEKELYTMLQDKDMKQEKLTEHISKINESYQKVLNANEKFNAYTTDYNALKKEFYDLAGIEVKYEEDVPDSKGGKSGE
;
A
#
# COMPACT_ATOMS: atom_id res chain seq x y z
N MET A 1 -3.55 -17.52 -5.31
CA MET A 1 -2.10 -17.29 -5.14
C MET A 1 -1.75 -15.98 -5.82
N ILE A 2 -1.66 -14.90 -5.05
CA ILE A 2 -1.21 -13.59 -5.56
C ILE A 2 0.29 -13.70 -5.82
N PRO A 3 0.78 -13.45 -7.04
CA PRO A 3 2.22 -13.53 -7.29
C PRO A 3 2.93 -12.40 -6.52
N ARG A 4 3.90 -12.80 -5.71
CA ARG A 4 4.81 -11.92 -4.99
C ARG A 4 5.60 -11.04 -5.97
N LYS A 5 5.04 -9.89 -6.34
CA LYS A 5 5.88 -8.76 -6.73
C LYS A 5 5.93 -7.88 -5.50
N ALA A 6 7.05 -7.95 -4.80
CA ALA A 6 7.33 -7.11 -3.66
C ALA A 6 7.00 -5.65 -4.00
N ILE A 7 6.21 -5.02 -3.15
CA ILE A 7 6.09 -3.56 -3.14
C ILE A 7 7.48 -3.07 -2.74
N VAL A 8 8.27 -2.61 -3.71
CA VAL A 8 9.52 -1.92 -3.43
C VAL A 8 9.14 -0.49 -3.06
N ILE A 9 8.77 -0.32 -1.80
CA ILE A 9 8.66 1.01 -1.21
C ILE A 9 10.09 1.43 -0.87
N MET A 10 10.63 2.31 -1.70
CA MET A 10 11.94 2.88 -1.50
C MET A 10 11.79 4.01 -0.48
N ALA A 11 12.04 3.70 0.80
CA ALA A 11 12.12 4.71 1.86
C ALA A 11 13.39 5.54 1.64
N PHE A 12 13.22 6.82 1.30
CA PHE A 12 14.32 7.78 1.20
C PHE A 12 14.51 8.47 2.55
N LEU A 13 15.55 8.10 3.28
CA LEU A 13 15.99 8.83 4.46
C LEU A 13 17.02 9.87 4.03
N SER A 14 16.65 11.15 4.07
CA SER A 14 17.51 12.27 3.68
C SER A 14 18.08 12.98 4.90
N ILE A 15 19.39 13.13 4.98
CA ILE A 15 20.08 13.93 6.00
C ILE A 15 20.59 15.22 5.35
N VAL A 16 20.04 16.34 5.77
CA VAL A 16 20.41 17.69 5.30
C VAL A 16 21.51 18.29 6.18
N LEU A 17 22.58 18.79 5.56
CA LEU A 17 23.54 19.68 6.20
C LEU A 17 23.11 21.13 5.90
N LEU A 18 22.60 21.82 6.92
CA LEU A 18 22.17 23.21 6.86
C LEU A 18 23.38 24.16 6.71
N SER A 19 23.43 24.87 5.59
CA SER A 19 24.17 26.13 5.49
C SER A 19 23.26 27.25 5.92
N ALA A 20 23.57 27.88 7.04
CA ALA A 20 22.81 28.99 7.61
C ALA A 20 23.04 30.29 6.82
N CYS A 21 21.97 30.92 6.39
CA CYS A 21 21.61 32.33 6.46
C CYS A 21 20.71 32.79 5.29
N THR A 22 19.57 33.29 5.67
CA THR A 22 18.43 33.87 4.97
C THR A 22 17.24 32.88 4.96
N GLY A 23 16.03 33.41 5.19
CA GLY A 23 14.81 32.61 5.30
C GLY A 23 14.70 31.50 4.25
N ALA A 24 14.13 30.36 4.63
CA ALA A 24 14.01 29.19 3.76
C ALA A 24 13.55 29.64 2.36
N SER A 25 14.21 29.13 1.32
CA SER A 25 13.74 29.42 -0.03
C SER A 25 12.46 28.64 -0.30
N THR A 26 11.61 29.10 -1.20
CA THR A 26 10.39 28.36 -1.60
C THR A 26 10.70 26.91 -1.99
N LYS A 27 11.88 26.64 -2.53
CA LYS A 27 12.33 25.28 -2.87
C LYS A 27 12.61 24.45 -1.62
N ASP A 28 13.21 25.05 -0.59
CA ASP A 28 13.48 24.36 0.68
C ASP A 28 12.18 24.08 1.43
N GLU A 29 11.21 25.00 1.40
CA GLU A 29 9.89 24.78 1.97
C GLU A 29 9.16 23.62 1.26
N ILE A 30 9.19 23.57 -0.06
CA ILE A 30 8.64 22.44 -0.83
C ILE A 30 9.34 21.13 -0.42
N TYR A 31 10.66 21.13 -0.31
CA TYR A 31 11.42 19.97 0.12
C TYR A 31 10.97 19.48 1.50
N ASP A 32 10.84 20.36 2.47
CA ASP A 32 10.42 20.03 3.84
C ASP A 32 9.04 19.36 3.86
N HIS A 33 8.08 19.88 3.10
CA HIS A 33 6.76 19.26 2.96
C HIS A 33 6.82 17.88 2.30
N LEU A 34 7.65 17.72 1.23
CA LEU A 34 7.83 16.45 0.55
C LEU A 34 8.40 15.39 1.47
N GLU A 35 9.43 15.70 2.26
CA GLU A 35 10.05 14.75 3.19
C GLU A 35 9.12 14.45 4.39
N LYS A 36 8.38 15.42 4.84
CA LYS A 36 7.38 15.23 5.90
C LYS A 36 6.24 14.32 5.41
N ALA A 37 5.76 14.50 4.18
CA ALA A 37 4.76 13.62 3.58
C ALA A 37 5.26 12.17 3.50
N VAL A 38 6.53 11.94 3.13
CA VAL A 38 7.16 10.60 3.14
C VAL A 38 7.18 10.02 4.55
N THR A 39 7.59 10.80 5.55
CA THR A 39 7.64 10.34 6.95
C THR A 39 6.24 9.94 7.48
N LEU A 40 5.19 10.62 7.03
CA LEU A 40 3.82 10.29 7.39
C LEU A 40 3.35 8.95 6.80
N GLU A 41 4.01 8.43 5.76
CA GLU A 41 3.74 7.11 5.19
C GLU A 41 4.45 5.95 5.94
N ASP A 42 5.25 6.21 6.97
CA ASP A 42 5.90 5.17 7.78
C ASP A 42 4.91 4.16 8.37
N ALA A 43 3.73 4.62 8.77
CA ALA A 43 2.72 3.73 9.35
C ALA A 43 2.11 2.82 8.27
N PHE A 44 1.95 3.28 7.02
CA PHE A 44 1.59 2.45 5.88
C PHE A 44 2.61 1.31 5.69
N GLU A 45 3.90 1.62 5.62
CA GLU A 45 4.95 0.61 5.43
C GLU A 45 4.95 -0.44 6.55
N LYS A 46 4.83 -0.01 7.81
CA LYS A 46 4.85 -0.89 8.98
C LYS A 46 3.71 -1.91 9.03
N GLN A 47 2.58 -1.66 8.35
CA GLN A 47 1.47 -2.62 8.33
C GLN A 47 1.66 -3.74 7.30
N GLN A 48 2.47 -3.55 6.24
CA GLN A 48 2.61 -4.47 5.12
C GLN A 48 2.96 -5.91 5.53
N ASP A 49 3.97 -6.08 6.37
CA ASP A 49 4.38 -7.41 6.85
C ASP A 49 3.29 -8.10 7.68
N SER A 50 2.58 -7.31 8.49
CA SER A 50 1.48 -7.83 9.33
C SER A 50 0.29 -8.27 8.48
N ILE A 51 -0.05 -7.54 7.42
CA ILE A 51 -1.12 -7.87 6.49
C ILE A 51 -0.78 -9.16 5.74
N VAL A 52 0.43 -9.25 5.17
CA VAL A 52 0.90 -10.46 4.48
C VAL A 52 0.91 -11.69 5.39
N LYS A 53 1.23 -11.51 6.67
CA LYS A 53 1.17 -12.60 7.65
C LYS A 53 -0.26 -13.07 7.87
N LEU A 54 -1.20 -12.14 8.09
CA LEU A 54 -2.62 -12.46 8.29
C LEU A 54 -3.26 -13.10 7.05
N GLU A 55 -2.88 -12.67 5.83
CA GLU A 55 -3.31 -13.32 4.58
C GLU A 55 -2.86 -14.78 4.51
N LYS A 56 -1.62 -15.07 4.92
CA LYS A 56 -1.12 -16.45 4.96
C LYS A 56 -1.82 -17.29 6.02
N GLU A 57 -2.08 -16.73 7.20
CA GLU A 57 -2.82 -17.40 8.27
C GLU A 57 -4.23 -17.76 7.79
N GLU A 58 -4.93 -16.84 7.14
CA GLU A 58 -6.25 -17.11 6.58
C GLU A 58 -6.22 -18.16 5.48
N GLN A 59 -5.26 -18.10 4.56
CA GLN A 59 -5.09 -19.11 3.52
C GLN A 59 -4.89 -20.52 4.11
N GLN A 60 -4.14 -20.62 5.21
CA GLN A 60 -3.96 -21.90 5.93
C GLN A 60 -5.27 -22.39 6.57
N LEU A 61 -6.05 -21.49 7.17
CA LEU A 61 -7.36 -21.81 7.74
C LEU A 61 -8.32 -22.28 6.64
N TYR A 62 -8.37 -21.58 5.51
CA TYR A 62 -9.17 -22.00 4.36
C TYR A 62 -8.77 -23.39 3.85
N SER A 63 -7.46 -23.65 3.70
CA SER A 63 -6.96 -24.96 3.28
C SER A 63 -7.40 -26.06 4.24
N GLN A 64 -7.33 -25.83 5.56
CA GLN A 64 -7.80 -26.79 6.54
C GLN A 64 -9.32 -27.03 6.42
N ILE A 65 -10.11 -25.99 6.20
CA ILE A 65 -11.57 -26.10 6.08
C ILE A 65 -11.96 -26.96 4.87
N ILE A 66 -11.33 -26.78 3.71
CA ILE A 66 -11.69 -27.53 2.49
C ILE A 66 -11.28 -29.00 2.54
N ASP A 67 -10.35 -29.37 3.43
CA ASP A 67 -9.92 -30.75 3.64
C ASP A 67 -10.86 -31.54 4.60
N LEU A 68 -11.81 -30.85 5.28
CA LEU A 68 -12.73 -31.44 6.25
C LEU A 68 -14.03 -31.91 5.57
N GLY A 69 -14.58 -33.04 6.07
CA GLY A 69 -15.91 -33.50 5.71
C GLY A 69 -17.03 -32.90 6.56
N MET A 70 -18.27 -33.08 6.14
CA MET A 70 -19.45 -32.58 6.89
C MET A 70 -19.63 -33.23 8.26
N GLU A 71 -19.01 -34.38 8.51
CA GLU A 71 -18.93 -35.03 9.83
C GLU A 71 -18.11 -34.21 10.84
N GLU A 72 -17.21 -33.34 10.35
CA GLU A 72 -16.36 -32.45 11.15
C GLU A 72 -16.89 -31.01 11.17
N PHE A 73 -18.21 -30.82 11.01
CA PHE A 73 -18.82 -29.49 10.88
C PHE A 73 -18.50 -28.52 12.02
N ASP A 74 -18.38 -29.02 13.26
CA ASP A 74 -18.01 -28.18 14.41
C ASP A 74 -16.59 -27.62 14.25
N LYS A 75 -15.68 -28.38 13.64
CA LYS A 75 -14.33 -27.94 13.32
C LYS A 75 -14.31 -26.89 12.20
N ILE A 76 -15.11 -27.10 11.14
CA ILE A 76 -15.32 -26.09 10.09
C ILE A 76 -15.76 -24.77 10.70
N LYS A 77 -16.72 -24.82 11.62
CA LYS A 77 -17.25 -23.64 12.30
C LYS A 77 -16.21 -22.92 13.17
N GLU A 78 -15.36 -23.67 13.87
CA GLU A 78 -14.27 -23.12 14.67
C GLU A 78 -13.22 -22.41 13.79
N LEU A 79 -12.76 -23.07 12.73
CA LEU A 79 -11.77 -22.50 11.80
C LEU A 79 -12.32 -21.28 11.05
N SER A 80 -13.62 -21.32 10.67
CA SER A 80 -14.29 -20.17 10.05
C SER A 80 -14.33 -18.94 10.97
N LYS A 81 -14.52 -19.13 12.28
CA LYS A 81 -14.44 -18.03 13.25
C LYS A 81 -13.03 -17.45 13.33
N GLN A 82 -12.00 -18.30 13.36
CA GLN A 82 -10.61 -17.86 13.37
C GLN A 82 -10.27 -17.07 12.10
N ALA A 83 -10.77 -17.49 10.93
CA ALA A 83 -10.60 -16.77 9.69
C ALA A 83 -11.29 -15.39 9.73
N ILE A 84 -12.49 -15.27 10.27
CA ILE A 84 -13.16 -13.99 10.48
C ILE A 84 -12.34 -13.06 11.39
N GLU A 85 -11.79 -13.58 12.48
CA GLU A 85 -10.91 -12.80 13.37
C GLU A 85 -9.65 -12.30 12.65
N SER A 86 -9.05 -13.11 11.76
CA SER A 86 -7.93 -12.70 10.92
C SER A 86 -8.31 -11.58 9.96
N ILE A 87 -9.48 -11.66 9.32
CA ILE A 87 -10.04 -10.65 8.44
C ILE A 87 -10.28 -9.33 9.18
N GLU A 88 -10.82 -9.38 10.39
CA GLU A 88 -11.05 -8.19 11.21
C GLU A 88 -9.72 -7.50 11.56
N LYS A 89 -8.70 -8.27 11.96
CA LYS A 89 -7.35 -7.72 12.20
C LYS A 89 -6.74 -7.11 10.93
N ARG A 90 -6.95 -7.72 9.75
CA ARG A 90 -6.49 -7.12 8.49
C ARG A 90 -7.23 -5.81 8.19
N THR A 91 -8.52 -5.76 8.44
CA THR A 91 -9.32 -4.54 8.29
C THR A 91 -8.76 -3.40 9.12
N ASP A 92 -8.40 -3.66 10.39
CA ASP A 92 -7.79 -2.66 11.26
C ASP A 92 -6.44 -2.16 10.71
N LYS A 93 -5.62 -3.07 10.16
CA LYS A 93 -4.33 -2.71 9.56
C LYS A 93 -4.50 -1.83 8.32
N ILE A 94 -5.44 -2.18 7.46
CA ILE A 94 -5.76 -1.42 6.24
C ILE A 94 -6.31 -0.02 6.59
N ASN A 95 -7.07 0.13 7.68
CA ASN A 95 -7.50 1.43 8.15
C ASN A 95 -6.32 2.30 8.63
N LEU A 96 -5.36 1.71 9.37
CA LEU A 96 -4.14 2.42 9.77
C LEU A 96 -3.28 2.85 8.56
N GLU A 97 -3.22 2.04 7.52
CA GLU A 97 -2.57 2.44 6.26
C GLU A 97 -3.28 3.62 5.62
N LYS A 98 -4.61 3.57 5.56
CA LYS A 98 -5.41 4.65 4.97
C LYS A 98 -5.19 5.96 5.70
N ASP A 99 -5.25 5.95 7.04
CA ASP A 99 -5.00 7.14 7.87
C ASP A 99 -3.61 7.74 7.60
N SER A 100 -2.60 6.90 7.42
CA SER A 100 -1.22 7.29 7.12
C SER A 100 -1.11 7.96 5.75
N ILE A 101 -1.71 7.37 4.72
CA ILE A 101 -1.73 7.94 3.36
C ILE A 101 -2.54 9.24 3.31
N ASP A 102 -3.65 9.34 4.05
CA ASP A 102 -4.44 10.58 4.11
C ASP A 102 -3.64 11.70 4.78
N ALA A 103 -2.95 11.42 5.88
CA ALA A 103 -2.08 12.40 6.52
C ALA A 103 -0.93 12.86 5.60
N SER A 104 -0.35 11.94 4.83
CA SER A 104 0.65 12.26 3.81
C SER A 104 0.06 13.15 2.71
N LYS A 105 -1.16 12.86 2.24
CA LYS A 105 -1.84 13.64 1.22
C LYS A 105 -2.12 15.07 1.69
N ASP A 106 -2.60 15.23 2.91
CA ASP A 106 -2.88 16.54 3.49
C ASP A 106 -1.61 17.39 3.55
N GLU A 107 -0.50 16.81 4.03
CA GLU A 107 0.80 17.50 4.07
C GLU A 107 1.33 17.82 2.67
N PHE A 108 1.24 16.87 1.74
CA PHE A 108 1.72 17.06 0.38
C PHE A 108 0.97 18.16 -0.36
N THR A 109 -0.32 18.33 -0.11
CA THR A 109 -1.11 19.36 -0.81
C THR A 109 -0.71 20.78 -0.48
N GLU A 110 -0.02 21.00 0.66
CA GLU A 110 0.49 22.31 1.06
C GLU A 110 1.52 22.89 0.07
N ILE A 111 2.21 22.02 -0.71
CA ILE A 111 3.19 22.52 -1.71
C ILE A 111 2.53 23.20 -2.91
N LYS A 112 1.21 23.12 -3.08
CA LYS A 112 0.54 23.60 -4.29
C LYS A 112 0.73 25.11 -4.50
N ASP A 113 0.56 25.88 -3.45
CA ASP A 113 0.71 27.34 -3.50
C ASP A 113 2.19 27.71 -3.59
N LEU A 114 3.08 26.97 -2.91
CA LEU A 114 4.53 27.15 -3.01
C LEU A 114 5.04 26.92 -4.44
N ILE A 115 4.50 25.94 -5.15
CA ILE A 115 4.83 25.72 -6.57
C ILE A 115 4.43 26.94 -7.42
N ALA A 116 3.32 27.62 -7.08
CA ALA A 116 2.91 28.82 -7.80
C ALA A 116 3.90 29.98 -7.63
N ASP A 117 4.64 30.03 -6.53
CA ASP A 117 5.64 31.07 -6.20
C ASP A 117 7.04 30.79 -6.73
N LEU A 118 7.28 29.61 -7.34
CA LEU A 118 8.56 29.29 -7.98
C LEU A 118 8.84 30.25 -9.18
N GLU A 119 9.99 30.92 -9.17
CA GLU A 119 10.39 31.85 -10.21
C GLU A 119 10.93 31.17 -11.48
N ASP A 120 11.72 30.08 -11.30
CA ASP A 120 12.26 29.30 -12.42
C ASP A 120 11.17 28.48 -13.10
N LYS A 121 10.91 28.80 -14.36
CA LYS A 121 9.87 28.19 -15.16
C LYS A 121 10.08 26.67 -15.36
N THR A 122 11.33 26.21 -15.43
CA THR A 122 11.67 24.80 -15.65
C THR A 122 11.41 24.01 -14.37
N VAL A 123 11.90 24.53 -13.24
CA VAL A 123 11.65 23.96 -11.91
C VAL A 123 10.16 23.93 -11.61
N LYS A 124 9.46 25.04 -11.84
CA LYS A 124 8.00 25.14 -11.65
C LYS A 124 7.23 24.12 -12.49
N LYS A 125 7.59 23.96 -13.76
CA LYS A 125 6.97 22.97 -14.64
C LYS A 125 7.15 21.57 -14.07
N LYS A 126 8.38 21.19 -13.67
CA LYS A 126 8.69 19.88 -13.10
C LYS A 126 7.96 19.63 -11.77
N ALA A 127 7.89 20.63 -10.90
CA ALA A 127 7.13 20.58 -9.66
C ALA A 127 5.63 20.32 -9.90
N ASN A 128 5.02 20.96 -10.91
CA ASN A 128 3.63 20.68 -11.28
C ASN A 128 3.45 19.25 -11.81
N GLU A 129 4.36 18.76 -12.67
CA GLU A 129 4.30 17.37 -13.18
C GLU A 129 4.37 16.36 -12.01
N MET A 130 5.27 16.59 -11.06
CA MET A 130 5.42 15.79 -9.84
C MET A 130 4.15 15.84 -8.99
N TYR A 131 3.59 17.03 -8.76
CA TYR A 131 2.35 17.23 -8.02
C TYR A 131 1.20 16.44 -8.62
N ASP A 132 0.99 16.58 -9.93
CA ASP A 132 -0.12 15.92 -10.64
C ASP A 132 -0.02 14.38 -10.58
N VAL A 133 1.20 13.83 -10.64
CA VAL A 133 1.41 12.39 -10.54
C VAL A 133 1.20 11.88 -9.12
N MET A 134 1.64 12.64 -8.10
CA MET A 134 1.39 12.26 -6.71
C MET A 134 -0.10 12.28 -6.37
N MET A 135 -0.86 13.25 -6.87
CA MET A 135 -2.31 13.25 -6.70
C MET A 135 -2.97 12.02 -7.34
N LYS A 136 -2.51 11.59 -8.53
CA LYS A 136 -2.97 10.34 -9.14
C LYS A 136 -2.58 9.10 -8.32
N ARG A 137 -1.41 9.13 -7.66
CA ARG A 137 -0.98 8.05 -6.74
C ARG A 137 -1.94 7.94 -5.55
N TYR A 138 -2.32 9.06 -4.93
CA TYR A 138 -3.30 9.06 -3.83
C TYR A 138 -4.66 8.55 -4.30
N ASP A 139 -5.16 8.98 -5.45
CA ASP A 139 -6.43 8.50 -6.01
C ASP A 139 -6.35 6.98 -6.35
N ALA A 140 -5.21 6.50 -6.80
CA ALA A 140 -4.98 5.08 -7.06
C ALA A 140 -4.96 4.27 -5.75
N TYR A 141 -4.39 4.82 -4.67
CA TYR A 141 -4.44 4.21 -3.34
C TYR A 141 -5.88 4.14 -2.80
N ASP A 142 -6.66 5.20 -2.94
CA ASP A 142 -8.07 5.21 -2.54
C ASP A 142 -8.86 4.07 -3.21
N ASN A 143 -8.60 3.84 -4.51
CA ASN A 143 -9.20 2.74 -5.26
C ASN A 143 -8.69 1.37 -4.79
N LEU A 144 -7.41 1.24 -4.45
CA LEU A 144 -6.81 0.03 -3.92
C LEU A 144 -7.42 -0.31 -2.55
N ASN A 145 -7.42 0.65 -1.63
CA ASN A 145 -8.00 0.52 -0.31
C ASN A 145 -9.48 0.06 -0.38
N LYS A 146 -10.28 0.77 -1.19
CA LYS A 146 -11.68 0.40 -1.40
C LYS A 146 -11.84 -1.03 -1.92
N SER A 147 -11.08 -1.41 -2.94
CA SER A 147 -11.15 -2.75 -3.55
C SER A 147 -10.75 -3.84 -2.54
N TYR A 148 -9.75 -3.56 -1.71
CA TYR A 148 -9.29 -4.48 -0.68
C TYR A 148 -10.34 -4.65 0.43
N ILE A 149 -10.91 -3.57 0.95
CA ILE A 149 -12.00 -3.62 1.94
C ILE A 149 -13.23 -4.36 1.39
N ASP A 150 -13.56 -4.15 0.12
CA ASP A 150 -14.68 -4.86 -0.52
C ASP A 150 -14.37 -6.37 -0.64
N SER A 151 -13.11 -6.79 -0.89
CA SER A 151 -12.73 -8.20 -0.88
C SER A 151 -12.81 -8.81 0.53
N LEU A 152 -12.35 -8.10 1.57
CA LEU A 152 -12.45 -8.54 2.96
C LEU A 152 -13.91 -8.80 3.41
N LYS A 153 -14.85 -7.99 2.94
CA LYS A 153 -16.28 -8.22 3.20
C LYS A 153 -16.76 -9.52 2.59
N LEU A 154 -16.41 -9.78 1.33
CA LEU A 154 -16.77 -11.03 0.66
C LEU A 154 -16.12 -12.26 1.32
N GLU A 155 -14.86 -12.17 1.73
CA GLU A 155 -14.17 -13.22 2.48
C GLU A 155 -14.89 -13.51 3.81
N LYS A 156 -15.25 -12.47 4.57
CA LYS A 156 -16.00 -12.59 5.82
C LYS A 156 -17.38 -13.24 5.60
N GLU A 157 -18.07 -12.87 4.53
CA GLU A 157 -19.33 -13.50 4.13
C GLU A 157 -19.15 -14.99 3.83
N LEU A 158 -18.08 -15.39 3.12
CA LEU A 158 -17.78 -16.80 2.85
C LEU A 158 -17.66 -17.60 4.15
N TYR A 159 -16.84 -17.13 5.10
CA TYR A 159 -16.66 -17.84 6.38
C TYR A 159 -17.92 -17.83 7.25
N THR A 160 -18.79 -16.84 7.07
CA THR A 160 -20.13 -16.84 7.70
C THR A 160 -21.03 -17.89 7.06
N MET A 161 -21.01 -18.01 5.73
CA MET A 161 -21.76 -19.05 5.01
C MET A 161 -21.29 -20.45 5.36
N LEU A 162 -20.00 -20.68 5.56
CA LEU A 162 -19.42 -21.96 5.95
C LEU A 162 -19.84 -22.42 7.37
N GLN A 163 -20.40 -21.53 8.19
CA GLN A 163 -20.96 -21.86 9.50
C GLN A 163 -22.42 -22.31 9.45
N ASP A 164 -23.05 -22.30 8.29
CA ASP A 164 -24.42 -22.79 8.06
C ASP A 164 -24.40 -24.22 7.51
N LYS A 165 -24.87 -25.19 8.30
CA LYS A 165 -24.88 -26.61 7.92
C LYS A 165 -25.76 -26.90 6.70
N ASP A 166 -26.78 -26.08 6.49
CA ASP A 166 -27.75 -26.25 5.40
C ASP A 166 -27.36 -25.41 4.15
N MET A 167 -26.17 -24.81 4.14
CA MET A 167 -25.66 -24.02 3.03
C MET A 167 -25.52 -24.85 1.76
N LYS A 168 -26.11 -24.34 0.70
CA LYS A 168 -26.07 -25.02 -0.61
C LYS A 168 -24.73 -24.77 -1.29
N GLN A 169 -24.12 -25.83 -1.81
CA GLN A 169 -22.85 -25.77 -2.54
C GLN A 169 -22.88 -24.80 -3.71
N GLU A 170 -24.01 -24.70 -4.43
CA GLU A 170 -24.17 -23.75 -5.53
C GLU A 170 -23.95 -22.30 -5.09
N LYS A 171 -24.53 -21.90 -3.93
CA LYS A 171 -24.34 -20.56 -3.38
C LYS A 171 -22.90 -20.28 -2.96
N LEU A 172 -22.21 -21.27 -2.39
CA LEU A 172 -20.80 -21.14 -2.05
C LEU A 172 -19.95 -20.95 -3.31
N THR A 173 -20.20 -21.73 -4.36
CA THR A 173 -19.49 -21.61 -5.63
C THR A 173 -19.69 -20.24 -6.27
N GLU A 174 -20.92 -19.72 -6.28
CA GLU A 174 -21.22 -18.38 -6.78
C GLU A 174 -20.47 -17.30 -5.96
N HIS A 175 -20.46 -17.45 -4.63
CA HIS A 175 -19.79 -16.49 -3.75
C HIS A 175 -18.28 -16.51 -3.92
N ILE A 176 -17.66 -17.68 -4.06
CA ILE A 176 -16.22 -17.82 -4.37
C ILE A 176 -15.87 -17.14 -5.70
N SER A 177 -16.77 -17.23 -6.71
CA SER A 177 -16.56 -16.51 -7.96
C SER A 177 -16.49 -15.00 -7.74
N LYS A 178 -17.38 -14.44 -6.92
CA LYS A 178 -17.35 -13.01 -6.56
C LYS A 178 -16.06 -12.60 -5.83
N ILE A 179 -15.54 -13.45 -4.95
CA ILE A 179 -14.26 -13.24 -4.27
C ILE A 179 -13.13 -13.19 -5.30
N ASN A 180 -13.07 -14.15 -6.24
CA ASN A 180 -12.05 -14.18 -7.27
C ASN A 180 -12.09 -12.93 -8.17
N GLU A 181 -13.29 -12.43 -8.52
CA GLU A 181 -13.45 -11.19 -9.25
C GLU A 181 -12.98 -9.97 -8.44
N SER A 182 -13.23 -9.96 -7.13
CA SER A 182 -12.76 -8.88 -6.26
C SER A 182 -11.24 -8.85 -6.16
N TYR A 183 -10.58 -10.01 -6.08
CA TYR A 183 -9.12 -10.09 -6.10
C TYR A 183 -8.49 -9.54 -7.38
N GLN A 184 -9.12 -9.74 -8.54
CA GLN A 184 -8.64 -9.12 -9.78
C GLN A 184 -8.71 -7.59 -9.72
N LYS A 185 -9.75 -7.03 -9.07
CA LYS A 185 -9.84 -5.57 -8.86
C LYS A 185 -8.73 -5.05 -7.94
N VAL A 186 -8.43 -5.78 -6.86
CA VAL A 186 -7.31 -5.46 -5.95
C VAL A 186 -5.98 -5.46 -6.70
N LEU A 187 -5.71 -6.53 -7.49
CA LEU A 187 -4.48 -6.64 -8.28
C LEU A 187 -4.33 -5.48 -9.26
N ASN A 188 -5.38 -5.17 -10.01
CA ASN A 188 -5.36 -4.06 -10.98
C ASN A 188 -5.19 -2.69 -10.32
N ALA A 189 -5.78 -2.49 -9.13
CA ALA A 189 -5.62 -1.25 -8.38
C ALA A 189 -4.19 -1.13 -7.81
N ASN A 190 -3.63 -2.23 -7.31
CA ASN A 190 -2.24 -2.28 -6.81
C ASN A 190 -1.23 -1.97 -7.92
N GLU A 191 -1.40 -2.53 -9.11
CA GLU A 191 -0.54 -2.23 -10.27
C GLU A 191 -0.54 -0.73 -10.59
N LYS A 192 -1.69 -0.08 -10.57
CA LYS A 192 -1.79 1.37 -10.82
C LYS A 192 -1.12 2.19 -9.73
N PHE A 193 -1.34 1.85 -8.46
CA PHE A 193 -0.69 2.52 -7.34
C PHE A 193 0.84 2.43 -7.44
N ASN A 194 1.37 1.22 -7.74
CA ASN A 194 2.80 1.00 -7.91
C ASN A 194 3.37 1.75 -9.12
N ALA A 195 2.65 1.82 -10.23
CA ALA A 195 3.06 2.57 -11.40
C ALA A 195 3.20 4.07 -11.07
N TYR A 196 2.18 4.68 -10.45
CA TYR A 196 2.26 6.10 -10.07
C TYR A 196 3.30 6.36 -8.98
N THR A 197 3.57 5.40 -8.07
CA THR A 197 4.66 5.51 -7.09
C THR A 197 6.02 5.58 -7.79
N THR A 198 6.23 4.73 -8.80
CA THR A 198 7.47 4.74 -9.61
C THR A 198 7.62 6.05 -10.38
N ASP A 199 6.57 6.51 -11.04
CA ASP A 199 6.57 7.76 -11.81
C ASP A 199 6.82 8.97 -10.90
N TYR A 200 6.17 9.01 -9.72
CA TYR A 200 6.38 10.06 -8.72
C TYR A 200 7.84 10.12 -8.25
N ASN A 201 8.42 8.98 -7.89
CA ASN A 201 9.81 8.93 -7.41
C ASN A 201 10.79 9.43 -8.48
N ALA A 202 10.56 9.09 -9.74
CA ALA A 202 11.38 9.61 -10.84
C ALA A 202 11.25 11.13 -10.97
N LEU A 203 10.03 11.67 -10.94
CA LEU A 203 9.77 13.10 -11.04
C LEU A 203 10.28 13.88 -9.83
N LYS A 204 10.17 13.31 -8.61
CA LYS A 204 10.73 13.90 -7.37
C LYS A 204 12.24 14.05 -7.49
N LYS A 205 12.94 13.03 -7.97
CA LYS A 205 14.38 13.10 -8.22
C LYS A 205 14.75 14.18 -9.24
N GLU A 206 14.06 14.21 -10.38
CA GLU A 206 14.28 15.23 -11.41
C GLU A 206 14.00 16.65 -10.87
N PHE A 207 12.98 16.81 -10.04
CA PHE A 207 12.69 18.09 -9.39
C PHE A 207 13.84 18.51 -8.47
N TYR A 208 14.37 17.62 -7.62
CA TYR A 208 15.49 17.92 -6.74
C TYR A 208 16.73 18.32 -7.52
N ASP A 209 17.06 17.57 -8.57
CA ASP A 209 18.21 17.88 -9.43
C ASP A 209 18.08 19.28 -10.07
N LEU A 210 16.90 19.61 -10.63
CA LEU A 210 16.64 20.91 -11.25
C LEU A 210 16.58 22.07 -10.24
N ALA A 211 16.06 21.80 -9.04
CA ALA A 211 15.96 22.77 -7.96
C ALA A 211 17.33 23.05 -7.29
N GLY A 212 18.33 22.21 -7.53
CA GLY A 212 19.64 22.27 -6.87
C GLY A 212 19.57 21.82 -5.40
N ILE A 213 18.64 20.92 -5.06
CA ILE A 213 18.50 20.35 -3.73
C ILE A 213 19.41 19.11 -3.65
N GLU A 214 20.43 19.18 -2.79
CA GLU A 214 21.35 18.06 -2.56
C GLU A 214 20.71 17.03 -1.64
N VAL A 215 20.34 15.87 -2.20
CA VAL A 215 19.81 14.72 -1.44
C VAL A 215 20.80 13.57 -1.50
N LYS A 216 21.14 13.00 -0.36
CA LYS A 216 21.89 11.74 -0.31
C LYS A 216 20.89 10.60 -0.40
N TYR A 217 20.91 9.90 -1.50
CA TYR A 217 20.22 8.61 -1.62
C TYR A 217 21.05 7.54 -0.91
N GLU A 218 20.45 6.74 -0.03
CA GLU A 218 21.12 5.51 0.41
C GLU A 218 21.27 4.63 -0.84
N GLU A 219 22.53 4.28 -1.17
CA GLU A 219 22.82 3.36 -2.27
C GLU A 219 22.08 2.03 -1.98
N ASP A 220 21.43 1.49 -2.99
CA ASP A 220 20.79 0.18 -2.96
C ASP A 220 21.66 -0.80 -2.21
N VAL A 221 21.19 -1.29 -1.06
CA VAL A 221 21.83 -2.40 -0.37
C VAL A 221 21.72 -3.60 -1.32
N PRO A 222 22.84 -4.15 -1.81
CA PRO A 222 22.78 -5.24 -2.76
C PRO A 222 22.03 -6.40 -2.15
N ASP A 223 21.06 -6.88 -2.88
CA ASP A 223 20.22 -8.03 -2.57
C ASP A 223 21.10 -9.17 -1.98
N SER A 224 20.95 -9.42 -0.69
CA SER A 224 21.78 -10.40 0.01
C SER A 224 21.42 -11.79 -0.48
N LYS A 225 22.22 -12.24 -1.45
CA LYS A 225 22.61 -13.62 -1.72
C LYS A 225 21.51 -14.67 -1.65
N GLY A 226 21.08 -15.07 -2.84
CA GLY A 226 20.53 -16.40 -3.05
C GLY A 226 21.39 -17.45 -2.36
N GLY A 227 20.82 -18.09 -1.35
CA GLY A 227 21.39 -19.27 -0.74
C GLY A 227 21.51 -20.37 -1.81
N LYS A 228 22.71 -20.70 -2.17
CA LYS A 228 23.02 -21.93 -2.91
C LYS A 228 22.54 -23.10 -2.08
N SER A 229 21.53 -23.80 -2.57
CA SER A 229 21.30 -25.19 -2.21
C SER A 229 22.47 -25.99 -2.81
N GLY A 230 23.32 -26.51 -1.97
CA GLY A 230 24.30 -27.53 -2.30
C GLY A 230 23.95 -28.81 -1.56
N GLU A 231 23.82 -29.87 -2.34
CA GLU A 231 23.81 -31.31 -1.98
C GLU A 231 22.70 -31.83 -1.09
#